data_220cb560b255967cb5ad8970af76eae8
#
_entry.id   220cb560b255967cb5ad8970af76eae8
#
_cell.length_a   1.000
_cell.length_b   1.000
_cell.length_c   1.000
_cell.angle_alpha   90.00
_cell.angle_beta   90.00
_cell.angle_gamma   90.00
#
_symmetry.space_group_name_H-M   'P 1'
#
loop_
_entity.id
_entity.type
_entity.pdbx_description
1 polymer ?
#
loop_
_entity_poly.entity_id
_entity_poly.type
_entity_poly.pdbx_seq_one_letter_code
_entity_poly.pdbx_strand_id
1 'polypeptide(L)'
;MDNKKIKQNKIIKVTALLGLFLLVFGISYALFSVVLEGTKKNKISTGTLSLKLTDLEGNDEKNMPEGTMAINLENAYPMTNEEGLELESYEFKIINDGTIDAYYKLKIEALETTDLPVSTIRYNLVENNETITLEPKLLSNTTTTKKTSNNNNLYQIDTDIIKVGEEKTYKLNIWIDYDAENEAMNKTFEGKLEIEGSQIK
;
A
#
# COMPACT_ATOMS: atom_id res chain seq x y z
N MET A 1 -69.23 -33.80 20.86
CA MET A 1 -68.75 -33.70 19.45
C MET A 1 -67.86 -32.47 19.22
N ASP A 2 -67.83 -31.52 20.14
CA ASP A 2 -67.09 -30.23 19.97
C ASP A 2 -65.56 -30.26 20.19
N ASN A 3 -65.07 -31.05 21.12
CA ASN A 3 -63.68 -31.07 21.51
C ASN A 3 -62.72 -31.53 20.33
N LYS A 4 -63.23 -32.37 19.41
CA LYS A 4 -62.46 -32.88 18.30
C LYS A 4 -62.28 -31.79 17.20
N LYS A 5 -63.31 -30.98 16.96
CA LYS A 5 -63.26 -29.83 16.02
C LYS A 5 -62.37 -28.71 16.52
N ILE A 6 -62.40 -28.43 17.84
CA ILE A 6 -61.54 -27.41 18.46
C ILE A 6 -60.06 -27.82 18.36
N LYS A 7 -59.75 -29.11 18.58
CA LYS A 7 -58.40 -29.65 18.48
C LYS A 7 -57.87 -29.62 17.04
N GLN A 8 -58.71 -29.96 16.05
CA GLN A 8 -58.38 -29.87 14.63
C GLN A 8 -58.12 -28.41 14.19
N ASN A 9 -58.99 -27.48 14.60
CA ASN A 9 -58.80 -26.06 14.27
C ASN A 9 -57.52 -25.46 14.89
N LYS A 10 -57.14 -25.90 16.10
CA LYS A 10 -55.85 -25.50 16.71
C LYS A 10 -54.63 -26.04 15.91
N ILE A 11 -54.70 -27.31 15.51
CA ILE A 11 -53.64 -27.93 14.72
C ILE A 11 -53.48 -27.22 13.38
N ILE A 12 -54.59 -26.94 12.67
CA ILE A 12 -54.56 -26.22 11.38
C ILE A 12 -53.95 -24.83 11.56
N LYS A 13 -54.33 -24.10 12.63
CA LYS A 13 -53.76 -22.76 12.88
C LYS A 13 -52.25 -22.81 13.16
N VAL A 14 -51.78 -23.77 13.94
CA VAL A 14 -50.35 -23.96 14.25
C VAL A 14 -49.58 -24.36 13.02
N THR A 15 -50.11 -25.27 12.18
CA THR A 15 -49.46 -25.66 10.92
C THR A 15 -49.41 -24.52 9.92
N ALA A 16 -50.48 -23.72 9.82
CA ALA A 16 -50.51 -22.54 8.98
C ALA A 16 -49.47 -21.46 9.41
N LEU A 17 -49.37 -21.26 10.74
CA LEU A 17 -48.38 -20.32 11.31
C LEU A 17 -46.95 -20.79 11.08
N LEU A 18 -46.69 -22.10 11.24
CA LEU A 18 -45.41 -22.70 10.96
C LEU A 18 -45.02 -22.58 9.46
N GLY A 19 -46.00 -22.84 8.56
CA GLY A 19 -45.82 -22.65 7.12
C GLY A 19 -45.50 -21.22 6.73
N LEU A 20 -46.19 -20.24 7.33
CA LEU A 20 -45.93 -18.82 7.12
C LEU A 20 -44.53 -18.45 7.61
N PHE A 21 -44.12 -18.98 8.75
CA PHE A 21 -42.77 -18.75 9.31
C PHE A 21 -41.68 -19.27 8.36
N LEU A 22 -41.81 -20.50 7.86
CA LEU A 22 -40.89 -21.08 6.88
C LEU A 22 -40.84 -20.30 5.56
N LEU A 23 -41.99 -19.77 5.13
CA LEU A 23 -42.08 -18.94 3.91
C LEU A 23 -41.31 -17.64 4.08
N VAL A 24 -41.47 -16.94 5.22
CA VAL A 24 -40.75 -15.69 5.50
C VAL A 24 -39.22 -15.93 5.55
N PHE A 25 -38.78 -16.99 6.24
CA PHE A 25 -37.35 -17.34 6.29
C PHE A 25 -36.80 -17.77 4.92
N GLY A 26 -37.60 -18.54 4.16
CA GLY A 26 -37.22 -18.97 2.81
C GLY A 26 -37.03 -17.79 1.84
N ILE A 27 -37.98 -16.84 1.87
CA ILE A 27 -37.87 -15.60 1.05
C ILE A 27 -36.70 -14.74 1.51
N SER A 28 -36.49 -14.56 2.82
CA SER A 28 -35.36 -13.81 3.36
C SER A 28 -34.02 -14.43 2.97
N TYR A 29 -33.90 -15.75 3.03
CA TYR A 29 -32.71 -16.48 2.62
C TYR A 29 -32.46 -16.34 1.11
N ALA A 30 -33.51 -16.49 0.29
CA ALA A 30 -33.42 -16.34 -1.15
C ALA A 30 -33.00 -14.91 -1.57
N LEU A 31 -33.57 -13.89 -0.94
CA LEU A 31 -33.17 -12.50 -1.18
C LEU A 31 -31.74 -12.23 -0.74
N PHE A 32 -31.33 -12.76 0.42
CA PHE A 32 -29.95 -12.63 0.90
C PHE A 32 -28.97 -13.34 -0.01
N SER A 33 -29.30 -14.54 -0.49
CA SER A 33 -28.46 -15.29 -1.46
C SER A 33 -28.35 -14.57 -2.80
N VAL A 34 -29.46 -14.01 -3.30
CA VAL A 34 -29.47 -13.22 -4.56
C VAL A 34 -28.63 -11.95 -4.41
N VAL A 35 -28.69 -11.27 -3.26
CA VAL A 35 -27.85 -10.09 -2.98
C VAL A 35 -26.39 -10.49 -2.92
N LEU A 36 -26.04 -11.60 -2.27
CA LEU A 36 -24.66 -12.11 -2.22
C LEU A 36 -24.16 -12.59 -3.59
N GLU A 37 -25.00 -13.27 -4.37
CA GLU A 37 -24.65 -13.67 -5.74
C GLU A 37 -24.64 -12.47 -6.70
N GLY A 38 -25.52 -11.49 -6.49
CA GLY A 38 -25.55 -10.24 -7.23
C GLY A 38 -24.26 -9.43 -7.04
N THR A 39 -23.75 -9.38 -5.81
CA THR A 39 -22.44 -8.78 -5.53
C THR A 39 -21.26 -9.58 -6.10
N LYS A 40 -21.40 -10.90 -6.27
CA LYS A 40 -20.42 -11.75 -6.97
C LYS A 40 -20.54 -11.67 -8.50
N LYS A 41 -21.75 -11.50 -9.04
CA LYS A 41 -22.01 -11.44 -10.50
C LYS A 41 -21.86 -10.02 -11.06
N ASN A 42 -22.04 -9.00 -10.26
CA ASN A 42 -21.58 -7.64 -10.57
C ASN A 42 -20.08 -7.50 -10.27
N LYS A 43 -19.28 -8.43 -10.73
CA LYS A 43 -17.94 -8.15 -11.16
C LYS A 43 -18.10 -7.29 -12.45
N ILE A 44 -18.54 -6.04 -12.29
CA ILE A 44 -18.06 -4.99 -13.15
C ILE A 44 -16.56 -5.21 -13.10
N SER A 45 -15.96 -5.61 -14.17
CA SER A 45 -14.52 -5.69 -14.31
C SER A 45 -14.02 -4.25 -14.23
N THR A 46 -13.98 -3.72 -13.01
CA THR A 46 -13.28 -2.51 -12.66
C THR A 46 -11.85 -2.87 -12.80
N GLY A 47 -11.28 -2.89 -13.95
CA GLY A 47 -9.91 -3.17 -14.29
C GLY A 47 -9.01 -3.75 -13.16
N THR A 48 -7.90 -4.27 -13.50
CA THR A 48 -6.93 -4.79 -12.53
C THR A 48 -5.96 -3.67 -12.18
N LEU A 49 -5.88 -3.32 -10.89
CA LEU A 49 -4.80 -2.49 -10.38
C LEU A 49 -3.57 -3.38 -10.22
N SER A 50 -2.49 -3.09 -10.92
CA SER A 50 -1.22 -3.78 -10.79
C SER A 50 -0.09 -2.79 -10.97
N LEU A 51 0.69 -2.56 -9.91
CA LEU A 51 1.86 -1.71 -9.90
C LEU A 51 3.07 -2.54 -9.53
N LYS A 52 4.18 -2.35 -10.25
CA LYS A 52 5.46 -3.01 -10.01
C LYS A 52 6.52 -1.97 -9.70
N LEU A 53 7.40 -2.31 -8.78
CA LEU A 53 8.64 -1.60 -8.49
C LEU A 53 9.79 -2.51 -8.91
N THR A 54 10.62 -2.09 -9.85
CA THR A 54 11.72 -2.90 -10.40
C THR A 54 12.99 -2.07 -10.49
N ASP A 55 14.13 -2.74 -10.67
CA ASP A 55 15.35 -2.08 -11.11
C ASP A 55 15.21 -1.58 -12.58
N LEU A 56 16.25 -0.94 -13.11
CA LEU A 56 16.24 -0.44 -14.50
C LEU A 56 16.18 -1.56 -15.56
N GLU A 57 16.60 -2.78 -15.20
CA GLU A 57 16.57 -3.95 -16.08
C GLU A 57 15.22 -4.67 -16.04
N GLY A 58 14.33 -4.27 -15.14
CA GLY A 58 13.01 -4.84 -14.98
C GLY A 58 12.99 -6.09 -14.07
N ASN A 59 14.04 -6.29 -13.26
CA ASN A 59 14.09 -7.38 -12.30
C ASN A 59 13.56 -6.91 -10.94
N ASP A 60 12.84 -7.78 -10.27
CA ASP A 60 12.58 -7.64 -8.85
C ASP A 60 13.85 -7.98 -8.05
N GLU A 61 14.15 -7.24 -7.00
CA GLU A 61 15.29 -7.57 -6.14
C GLU A 61 15.14 -8.99 -5.57
N LYS A 62 16.16 -9.83 -5.78
CA LYS A 62 16.16 -11.21 -5.27
C LYS A 62 15.99 -11.21 -3.75
N ASN A 63 15.03 -11.97 -3.26
CA ASN A 63 14.66 -12.14 -1.84
C ASN A 63 13.90 -10.98 -1.19
N MET A 64 13.43 -9.99 -1.97
CA MET A 64 12.52 -8.97 -1.47
C MET A 64 11.08 -9.28 -1.88
N PRO A 65 10.07 -8.91 -1.10
CA PRO A 65 8.68 -8.99 -1.54
C PRO A 65 8.48 -8.16 -2.82
N GLU A 66 7.63 -8.65 -3.74
CA GLU A 66 7.27 -7.91 -4.95
C GLU A 66 6.86 -6.46 -4.60
N GLY A 67 7.39 -5.49 -5.35
CA GLY A 67 7.13 -4.07 -5.12
C GLY A 67 7.93 -3.42 -3.99
N THR A 68 9.04 -4.01 -3.55
CA THR A 68 9.94 -3.42 -2.54
C THR A 68 11.40 -3.42 -3.01
N MET A 69 12.18 -2.46 -2.52
CA MET A 69 13.61 -2.31 -2.78
C MET A 69 14.34 -1.94 -1.49
N ALA A 70 15.47 -2.58 -1.21
CA ALA A 70 16.24 -2.33 0.02
C ALA A 70 16.99 -1.00 -0.02
N ILE A 71 17.04 -0.32 1.13
CA ILE A 71 17.85 0.88 1.38
C ILE A 71 18.70 0.61 2.63
N ASN A 72 20.01 0.79 2.50
CA ASN A 72 20.92 0.60 3.62
C ASN A 72 21.94 1.76 3.70
N LEU A 73 22.00 2.43 4.86
CA LEU A 73 22.98 3.44 5.21
C LEU A 73 23.90 2.92 6.34
N GLU A 74 24.52 1.78 6.11
CA GLU A 74 25.52 1.22 7.03
C GLU A 74 26.89 1.91 6.79
N ASN A 75 27.56 2.28 7.88
CA ASN A 75 28.87 2.98 7.84
C ASN A 75 28.85 4.31 7.07
N ALA A 76 27.67 4.90 6.85
CA ALA A 76 27.57 6.20 6.25
C ALA A 76 28.04 7.29 7.22
N TYR A 77 28.58 8.37 6.68
CA TYR A 77 28.99 9.55 7.43
C TYR A 77 28.17 10.77 7.01
N PRO A 78 28.03 11.80 7.88
CA PRO A 78 27.33 13.02 7.55
C PRO A 78 27.91 13.73 6.33
N MET A 79 27.07 14.20 5.43
CA MET A 79 27.43 14.84 4.17
C MET A 79 26.64 16.13 3.95
N THR A 80 27.27 17.08 3.24
CA THR A 80 26.54 18.25 2.72
C THR A 80 25.55 17.85 1.64
N ASN A 81 24.66 18.77 1.25
CA ASN A 81 23.72 18.50 0.16
C ASN A 81 24.44 18.25 -1.16
N GLU A 82 25.52 18.99 -1.44
CA GLU A 82 26.33 18.83 -2.64
C GLU A 82 26.94 17.43 -2.72
N GLU A 83 27.57 16.96 -1.63
CA GLU A 83 28.16 15.62 -1.56
C GLU A 83 27.09 14.52 -1.65
N GLY A 84 25.94 14.69 -0.97
CA GLY A 84 24.84 13.73 -1.00
C GLY A 84 24.21 13.59 -2.39
N LEU A 85 24.14 14.66 -3.18
CA LEU A 85 23.65 14.64 -4.56
C LEU A 85 24.64 13.99 -5.55
N GLU A 86 25.93 13.90 -5.22
CA GLU A 86 26.96 13.23 -6.03
C GLU A 86 27.03 11.71 -5.75
N LEU A 87 26.35 11.21 -4.73
CA LEU A 87 26.29 9.78 -4.44
C LEU A 87 25.67 9.00 -5.61
N GLU A 88 26.06 7.74 -5.74
CA GLU A 88 25.36 6.79 -6.61
C GLU A 88 23.90 6.67 -6.19
N SER A 89 22.99 6.94 -7.13
CA SER A 89 21.55 6.92 -6.86
C SER A 89 21.02 5.50 -6.87
N TYR A 90 20.01 5.24 -6.04
CA TYR A 90 19.13 4.09 -6.23
C TYR A 90 18.22 4.37 -7.42
N GLU A 91 18.43 3.65 -8.53
CA GLU A 91 17.65 3.81 -9.75
C GLU A 91 16.59 2.72 -9.85
N PHE A 92 15.33 3.11 -10.07
CA PHE A 92 14.22 2.18 -10.15
C PHE A 92 13.12 2.68 -11.07
N LYS A 93 12.20 1.77 -11.44
CA LYS A 93 11.01 2.06 -12.21
C LYS A 93 9.75 1.70 -11.45
N ILE A 94 8.72 2.50 -11.66
CA ILE A 94 7.33 2.19 -11.31
C ILE A 94 6.59 1.91 -12.61
N ILE A 95 5.95 0.74 -12.71
CA ILE A 95 5.25 0.27 -13.90
C ILE A 95 3.79 0.01 -13.54
N ASN A 96 2.86 0.56 -14.32
CA ASN A 96 1.46 0.16 -14.26
C ASN A 96 1.17 -0.88 -15.35
N ASP A 97 1.26 -2.16 -15.02
CA ASP A 97 0.86 -3.26 -15.89
C ASP A 97 -0.59 -3.72 -15.67
N GLY A 98 -1.35 -2.94 -14.92
CA GLY A 98 -2.79 -3.11 -14.75
C GLY A 98 -3.60 -2.70 -15.97
N THR A 99 -4.92 -2.65 -15.82
CA THR A 99 -5.88 -2.27 -16.88
C THR A 99 -6.63 -0.98 -16.58
N ILE A 100 -6.24 -0.27 -15.51
CA ILE A 100 -6.81 1.02 -15.10
C ILE A 100 -5.69 1.97 -14.68
N ASP A 101 -5.93 3.26 -14.82
CA ASP A 101 -5.05 4.29 -14.28
C ASP A 101 -5.03 4.20 -12.74
N ALA A 102 -3.86 4.41 -12.17
CA ALA A 102 -3.61 4.26 -10.76
C ALA A 102 -3.07 5.54 -10.14
N TYR A 103 -3.51 5.81 -8.92
CA TYR A 103 -2.85 6.73 -8.02
C TYR A 103 -1.89 5.92 -7.15
N TYR A 104 -0.63 6.34 -7.04
CA TYR A 104 0.34 5.66 -6.19
C TYR A 104 0.94 6.60 -5.13
N LYS A 105 1.46 5.98 -4.09
CA LYS A 105 2.30 6.57 -3.06
C LYS A 105 3.59 5.78 -2.98
N LEU A 106 4.70 6.48 -3.14
CA LEU A 106 6.04 5.92 -2.93
C LEU A 106 6.46 6.20 -1.49
N LYS A 107 6.87 5.17 -0.77
CA LYS A 107 7.17 5.24 0.66
C LYS A 107 8.49 4.57 0.99
N ILE A 108 9.15 5.08 2.02
CA ILE A 108 10.27 4.40 2.68
C ILE A 108 9.75 3.84 4.01
N GLU A 109 9.84 2.52 4.19
CA GLU A 109 9.63 1.85 5.47
C GLU A 109 10.94 1.84 6.24
N ALA A 110 10.97 2.39 7.46
CA ALA A 110 12.10 2.19 8.36
C ALA A 110 11.92 0.86 9.09
N LEU A 111 12.91 -0.03 8.98
CA LEU A 111 12.87 -1.35 9.61
C LEU A 111 13.17 -1.26 11.11
N GLU A 112 12.79 -2.29 11.87
CA GLU A 112 13.01 -2.37 13.33
C GLU A 112 14.50 -2.34 13.70
N THR A 113 15.38 -2.72 12.79
CA THR A 113 16.84 -2.69 12.96
C THR A 113 17.43 -1.28 12.84
N THR A 114 16.63 -0.31 12.40
CA THR A 114 17.05 1.09 12.28
C THR A 114 17.19 1.74 13.66
N ASP A 115 18.38 2.24 13.98
CA ASP A 115 18.67 3.02 15.19
C ASP A 115 19.12 4.47 14.88
N LEU A 116 19.38 4.79 13.62
CA LEU A 116 19.65 6.15 13.15
C LEU A 116 18.37 7.00 13.22
N PRO A 117 18.40 8.19 13.86
CA PRO A 117 17.25 9.09 13.91
C PRO A 117 16.85 9.54 12.50
N VAL A 118 15.58 9.38 12.14
CA VAL A 118 15.06 9.77 10.81
C VAL A 118 15.16 11.27 10.55
N SER A 119 15.23 12.08 11.62
CA SER A 119 15.49 13.51 11.56
C SER A 119 16.87 13.87 10.97
N THR A 120 17.79 12.91 10.93
CA THR A 120 19.15 13.09 10.38
C THR A 120 19.29 12.56 8.96
N ILE A 121 18.21 12.09 8.34
CA ILE A 121 18.24 11.52 6.99
C ILE A 121 17.71 12.52 5.99
N ARG A 122 18.51 12.83 4.98
CA ARG A 122 18.10 13.60 3.80
C ARG A 122 17.91 12.69 2.61
N TYR A 123 17.02 13.10 1.72
CA TYR A 123 16.83 12.45 0.44
C TYR A 123 16.55 13.47 -0.67
N ASN A 124 16.85 13.06 -1.89
CA ASN A 124 16.47 13.72 -3.13
C ASN A 124 15.89 12.68 -4.06
N LEU A 125 14.70 12.94 -4.60
CA LEU A 125 14.02 12.06 -5.55
C LEU A 125 13.78 12.81 -6.84
N VAL A 126 14.25 12.25 -7.96
CA VAL A 126 14.15 12.83 -9.31
C VAL A 126 13.40 11.85 -10.21
N GLU A 127 12.36 12.30 -10.89
CA GLU A 127 11.62 11.54 -11.89
C GLU A 127 12.17 11.81 -13.31
N ASN A 128 12.26 10.74 -14.14
CA ASN A 128 12.46 10.80 -15.61
C ASN A 128 13.58 11.73 -16.10
N ASN A 129 14.76 11.69 -15.48
CA ASN A 129 15.90 12.52 -15.88
C ASN A 129 15.64 14.04 -15.84
N GLU A 130 14.70 14.49 -15.04
CA GLU A 130 14.57 15.91 -14.76
C GLU A 130 15.90 16.44 -14.22
N THR A 131 16.23 17.68 -14.58
CA THR A 131 17.43 18.32 -14.05
C THR A 131 17.30 18.41 -12.54
N ILE A 132 18.31 17.94 -11.80
CA ILE A 132 18.34 17.97 -10.33
C ILE A 132 18.23 19.42 -9.87
N THR A 133 17.03 19.90 -9.65
CA THR A 133 16.74 21.26 -9.16
C THR A 133 15.97 21.25 -7.85
N LEU A 134 15.61 20.06 -7.34
CA LEU A 134 14.85 19.94 -6.12
C LEU A 134 15.78 20.08 -4.91
N GLU A 135 15.41 20.93 -3.98
CA GLU A 135 16.08 21.01 -2.69
C GLU A 135 15.93 19.68 -1.95
N PRO A 136 17.03 19.08 -1.46
CA PRO A 136 16.98 17.87 -0.64
C PRO A 136 16.08 18.06 0.57
N LYS A 137 15.30 17.05 0.90
CA LYS A 137 14.32 17.08 1.98
C LYS A 137 14.76 16.18 3.14
N LEU A 138 14.42 16.57 4.36
CA LEU A 138 14.53 15.67 5.51
C LEU A 138 13.43 14.60 5.45
N LEU A 139 13.78 13.34 5.69
CA LEU A 139 12.84 12.23 5.69
C LEU A 139 11.78 12.41 6.79
N SER A 140 12.16 12.98 7.93
CA SER A 140 11.24 13.31 9.04
C SER A 140 10.17 14.35 8.68
N ASN A 141 10.38 15.15 7.63
CA ASN A 141 9.42 16.17 7.19
C ASN A 141 8.34 15.62 6.25
N THR A 142 8.38 14.32 5.95
CA THR A 142 7.38 13.67 5.11
C THR A 142 6.14 13.25 5.90
N THR A 143 5.04 12.98 5.18
CA THR A 143 3.86 12.38 5.81
C THR A 143 4.19 10.99 6.33
N THR A 144 4.05 10.78 7.64
CA THR A 144 4.36 9.51 8.29
C THR A 144 3.09 8.75 8.63
N THR A 145 3.08 7.46 8.33
CA THR A 145 2.02 6.51 8.71
C THR A 145 2.64 5.26 9.33
N LYS A 146 1.80 4.40 9.93
CA LYS A 146 2.24 3.11 10.48
C LYS A 146 1.83 1.97 9.57
N LYS A 147 2.72 1.02 9.35
CA LYS A 147 2.42 -0.22 8.63
C LYS A 147 1.63 -1.15 9.53
N THR A 148 0.50 -1.65 9.04
CA THR A 148 -0.42 -2.46 9.83
C THR A 148 0.18 -3.81 10.25
N SER A 149 1.07 -4.38 9.42
CA SER A 149 1.63 -5.72 9.63
C SER A 149 2.68 -5.80 10.73
N ASN A 150 3.50 -4.77 10.91
CA ASN A 150 4.66 -4.79 11.81
C ASN A 150 4.84 -3.49 12.62
N ASN A 151 3.93 -2.55 12.49
CA ASN A 151 3.95 -1.25 13.16
C ASN A 151 5.16 -0.34 12.81
N ASN A 152 5.92 -0.66 11.74
CA ASN A 152 7.01 0.18 11.26
C ASN A 152 6.50 1.53 10.77
N ASN A 153 7.37 2.54 10.80
CA ASN A 153 7.06 3.85 10.23
C ASN A 153 7.22 3.81 8.71
N LEU A 154 6.25 4.40 8.02
CA LEU A 154 6.22 4.60 6.57
C LEU A 154 6.31 6.09 6.28
N TYR A 155 7.31 6.51 5.56
CA TYR A 155 7.58 7.89 5.16
C TYR A 155 7.23 8.08 3.69
N GLN A 156 6.18 8.86 3.38
CA GLN A 156 5.74 9.09 2.01
C GLN A 156 6.64 10.11 1.33
N ILE A 157 7.45 9.68 0.37
CA ILE A 157 8.42 10.53 -0.32
C ILE A 157 7.89 11.09 -1.64
N ASP A 158 6.91 10.40 -2.27
CA ASP A 158 6.25 10.85 -3.49
C ASP A 158 4.83 10.33 -3.62
N THR A 159 4.05 10.96 -4.52
CA THR A 159 2.70 10.54 -4.87
C THR A 159 2.28 11.17 -6.19
N ASP A 160 1.81 10.33 -7.12
CA ASP A 160 1.37 10.77 -8.42
C ASP A 160 0.40 9.76 -9.07
N ILE A 161 -0.04 10.08 -10.29
CA ILE A 161 -0.88 9.23 -11.14
C ILE A 161 0.02 8.57 -12.18
N ILE A 162 -0.23 7.28 -12.43
CA ILE A 162 0.42 6.52 -13.49
C ILE A 162 -0.64 5.85 -14.37
N LYS A 163 -0.59 6.10 -15.67
CA LYS A 163 -1.55 5.58 -16.64
C LYS A 163 -1.29 4.12 -16.95
N VAL A 164 -2.30 3.46 -17.53
CA VAL A 164 -2.15 2.08 -18.01
C VAL A 164 -0.98 1.96 -18.99
N GLY A 165 -0.07 1.04 -18.72
CA GLY A 165 1.12 0.79 -19.54
C GLY A 165 2.22 1.85 -19.43
N GLU A 166 2.08 2.82 -18.54
CA GLU A 166 3.09 3.84 -18.30
C GLU A 166 4.20 3.29 -17.38
N GLU A 167 5.43 3.72 -17.67
CA GLU A 167 6.61 3.51 -16.84
C GLU A 167 7.17 4.86 -16.41
N LYS A 168 7.45 5.02 -15.12
CA LYS A 168 8.14 6.16 -14.54
C LYS A 168 9.46 5.71 -13.95
N THR A 169 10.56 6.38 -14.34
CA THR A 169 11.90 6.09 -13.84
C THR A 169 12.28 7.11 -12.79
N TYR A 170 12.86 6.64 -11.71
CA TYR A 170 13.28 7.46 -10.58
C TYR A 170 14.74 7.26 -10.23
N LYS A 171 15.34 8.32 -9.70
CA LYS A 171 16.64 8.32 -9.03
C LYS A 171 16.45 8.83 -7.62
N LEU A 172 16.83 8.02 -6.64
CA LEU A 172 16.79 8.35 -5.22
C LEU A 172 18.22 8.44 -4.70
N ASN A 173 18.63 9.63 -4.28
CA ASN A 173 19.79 9.82 -3.43
C ASN A 173 19.32 9.93 -1.98
N ILE A 174 20.00 9.27 -1.05
CA ILE A 174 19.68 9.29 0.38
C ILE A 174 20.98 9.25 1.17
N TRP A 175 21.10 10.11 2.19
CA TRP A 175 22.31 10.27 2.98
C TRP A 175 22.02 10.80 4.39
N ILE A 176 23.06 10.82 5.23
CA ILE A 176 23.00 11.42 6.57
C ILE A 176 23.31 12.91 6.45
N ASP A 177 22.42 13.75 7.02
CA ASP A 177 22.59 15.21 7.03
C ASP A 177 23.90 15.62 7.72
N TYR A 178 24.58 16.60 7.13
CA TYR A 178 25.80 17.16 7.71
C TYR A 178 25.61 17.63 9.16
N ASP A 179 24.46 18.20 9.47
CA ASP A 179 24.12 18.70 10.81
C ASP A 179 23.77 17.59 11.82
N ALA A 180 23.81 16.30 11.39
CA ALA A 180 23.55 15.17 12.30
C ALA A 180 24.63 14.99 13.39
N GLU A 181 25.84 15.53 13.16
CA GLU A 181 26.96 15.48 14.10
C GLU A 181 27.14 14.10 14.76
N ASN A 182 27.19 14.08 16.11
CA ASN A 182 27.39 12.85 16.89
C ASN A 182 26.15 11.97 16.98
N GLU A 183 24.97 12.45 16.59
CA GLU A 183 23.73 11.68 16.67
C GLU A 183 23.70 10.49 15.71
N ALA A 184 24.46 10.57 14.60
CA ALA A 184 24.57 9.52 13.61
C ALA A 184 25.73 8.52 13.86
N MET A 185 26.59 8.76 14.83
CA MET A 185 27.79 7.93 15.06
C MET A 185 27.41 6.49 15.45
N ASN A 186 27.99 5.52 14.72
CA ASN A 186 27.77 4.08 14.93
C ASN A 186 26.31 3.65 14.87
N LYS A 187 25.49 4.35 14.10
CA LYS A 187 24.09 4.04 13.87
C LYS A 187 23.84 3.66 12.42
N THR A 188 22.81 2.86 12.21
CA THR A 188 22.45 2.32 10.92
C THR A 188 20.99 2.66 10.59
N PHE A 189 20.73 2.99 9.35
CA PHE A 189 19.39 3.01 8.81
C PHE A 189 19.21 1.85 7.83
N GLU A 190 18.27 0.99 8.14
CA GLU A 190 17.79 -0.04 7.24
C GLU A 190 16.34 0.25 6.85
N GLY A 191 16.07 0.30 5.58
CA GLY A 191 14.76 0.65 5.05
C GLY A 191 14.38 -0.18 3.83
N LYS A 192 13.13 -0.03 3.45
CA LYS A 192 12.59 -0.56 2.20
C LYS A 192 11.83 0.53 1.47
N LEU A 193 12.12 0.64 0.19
CA LEU A 193 11.26 1.39 -0.72
C LEU A 193 10.07 0.50 -1.08
N GLU A 194 8.85 1.01 -0.95
CA GLU A 194 7.63 0.30 -1.32
C GLU A 194 6.64 1.22 -2.01
N ILE A 195 5.80 0.63 -2.86
CA ILE A 195 4.74 1.33 -3.56
C ILE A 195 3.37 0.86 -3.08
N GLU A 196 2.49 1.83 -2.81
CA GLU A 196 1.07 1.60 -2.50
C GLU A 196 0.22 2.20 -3.61
N GLY A 197 -0.59 1.37 -4.27
CA GLY A 197 -1.48 1.79 -5.33
C GLY A 197 -2.94 1.88 -4.91
N SER A 198 -3.67 2.80 -5.51
CA SER A 198 -5.12 2.87 -5.39
C SER A 198 -5.76 3.27 -6.72
N GLN A 199 -7.01 2.83 -6.93
CA GLN A 199 -7.79 3.23 -8.10
C GLN A 199 -8.14 4.71 -8.02
N ILE A 200 -8.05 5.40 -9.16
CA ILE A 200 -8.58 6.76 -9.31
C ILE A 200 -10.11 6.69 -9.27
N LYS A 201 -10.71 7.47 -8.38
CA LYS A 201 -12.19 7.57 -8.24
C LYS A 201 -12.76 8.60 -9.19
#